data_b7ee820b9d6b9da2836675a53cfd9f03
#
_entry.id   b7ee820b9d6b9da2836675a53cfd9f03
#
_cell.length_a   1.000
_cell.length_b   1.000
_cell.length_c   1.000
_cell.angle_alpha   90.00
_cell.angle_beta   90.00
_cell.angle_gamma   90.00
#
_symmetry.space_group_name_H-M   'P 1'
#
loop_
_entity.id
_entity.type
_entity.pdbx_description
1 polymer ?
#
loop_
_entity_poly.entity_id
_entity_poly.type
_entity_poly.pdbx_seq_one_letter_code
_entity_poly.pdbx_strand_id
1 'polypeptide(L)'
;MLLEKYKIQELNDANLKSHRQQYEFVAGAISNRDEIIQKLVDFQVAIPSWALGAGGTRFGRFSIGGEPRNLEEKIEDVGLLHALNQSSGAISLHIPWDIPENANSTKALAAQHGLKFDAVNSNTFQDQSNQAHSYKFGSLQHVDKLVRKQAVEHNIEVIKHGIALSSESLTVWLSDGSSFPGQLNFRKAFQYVLEGLSEIYSALPDNWKMFVEYKAFEPNFYSMSVGDWGQSYLYASKLGPKAYTLVDLGHHLPNANIEQIVSLLLMEGKLGGFHFNDSKYGDDDLTVGSINPYQLFLIFNELVEGMDARGMNHATDLGWMIDASHNIKDPLEDLLQSVEAIKIAYAQALLVDAKSLEAARQSNDVVRAQEIMQQAYRTDVRPLVAEARLKAGGALKPIETYRQLKTRENLIKERGLKTVATGL
;
A
#
# COMPACT_ATOMS: atom_id res chain seq x y z
N MET A 1 3.67 -17.20 15.18
CA MET A 1 5.06 -17.55 15.61
C MET A 1 5.87 -16.28 15.84
N LEU A 2 6.35 -16.04 17.07
CA LEU A 2 7.26 -14.93 17.36
C LEU A 2 8.68 -15.33 16.95
N LEU A 3 9.29 -14.57 16.02
CA LEU A 3 10.72 -14.73 15.73
C LEU A 3 11.52 -14.25 16.94
N GLU A 4 12.42 -15.13 17.44
CA GLU A 4 13.27 -14.79 18.56
C GLU A 4 14.35 -13.79 18.10
N LYS A 5 14.32 -12.57 18.62
CA LYS A 5 15.22 -11.48 18.25
C LYS A 5 16.70 -11.87 18.26
N TYR A 6 17.10 -12.77 19.18
CA TYR A 6 18.49 -13.23 19.25
C TYR A 6 18.95 -13.99 17.99
N LYS A 7 18.05 -14.73 17.32
CA LYS A 7 18.38 -15.44 16.07
C LYS A 7 18.66 -14.47 14.93
N ILE A 8 17.87 -13.39 14.84
CA ILE A 8 18.11 -12.31 13.87
C ILE A 8 19.48 -11.68 14.15
N GLN A 9 19.81 -11.44 15.43
CA GLN A 9 21.09 -10.86 15.81
C GLN A 9 22.29 -11.76 15.45
N GLU A 10 22.22 -13.06 15.71
CA GLU A 10 23.28 -14.01 15.32
C GLU A 10 23.54 -13.99 13.81
N LEU A 11 22.48 -13.94 13.00
CA LEU A 11 22.59 -13.86 11.55
C LEU A 11 23.11 -12.49 11.07
N ASN A 12 22.78 -11.41 11.77
CA ASN A 12 23.34 -10.09 11.52
C ASN A 12 24.82 -10.06 11.81
N ASP A 13 25.27 -10.62 12.94
CA ASP A 13 26.68 -10.62 13.36
C ASP A 13 27.58 -11.30 12.32
N ALA A 14 27.09 -12.38 11.69
CA ALA A 14 27.80 -13.07 10.62
C ALA A 14 28.02 -12.19 9.37
N ASN A 15 27.14 -11.22 9.12
CA ASN A 15 27.17 -10.33 7.95
C ASN A 15 27.69 -8.92 8.26
N LEU A 16 27.87 -8.57 9.54
CA LEU A 16 28.10 -7.20 10.00
C LEU A 16 29.38 -6.58 9.40
N LYS A 17 30.47 -7.34 9.33
CA LYS A 17 31.76 -6.85 8.78
C LYS A 17 31.61 -6.43 7.31
N SER A 18 30.99 -7.26 6.50
CA SER A 18 30.78 -6.97 5.08
C SER A 18 29.82 -5.79 4.89
N HIS A 19 28.76 -5.75 5.69
CA HIS A 19 27.81 -4.64 5.68
C HIS A 19 28.49 -3.31 6.01
N ARG A 20 29.32 -3.24 7.08
CA ARG A 20 30.03 -2.02 7.47
C ARG A 20 30.93 -1.48 6.35
N GLN A 21 31.67 -2.35 5.67
CA GLN A 21 32.49 -1.94 4.54
C GLN A 21 31.68 -1.33 3.39
N GLN A 22 30.54 -1.95 3.04
CA GLN A 22 29.66 -1.44 1.99
C GLN A 22 28.99 -0.12 2.40
N TYR A 23 28.51 -0.04 3.64
CA TYR A 23 27.88 1.16 4.18
C TYR A 23 28.84 2.35 4.19
N GLU A 24 30.06 2.17 4.72
CA GLU A 24 31.08 3.23 4.79
C GLU A 24 31.47 3.73 3.39
N PHE A 25 31.55 2.84 2.41
CA PHE A 25 31.83 3.22 1.03
C PHE A 25 30.76 4.13 0.45
N VAL A 26 29.48 3.80 0.62
CA VAL A 26 28.36 4.59 0.09
C VAL A 26 28.13 5.83 0.94
N ALA A 27 28.03 5.68 2.24
CA ALA A 27 27.71 6.75 3.19
C ALA A 27 28.79 7.82 3.29
N GLY A 28 30.05 7.48 3.01
CA GLY A 28 31.17 8.42 3.03
C GLY A 28 31.05 9.57 2.01
N ALA A 29 30.28 9.39 0.93
CA ALA A 29 30.02 10.41 -0.08
C ALA A 29 28.76 11.25 0.20
N ILE A 30 27.98 10.91 1.25
CA ILE A 30 26.68 11.53 1.54
C ILE A 30 26.78 12.39 2.81
N SER A 31 26.62 13.69 2.67
CA SER A 31 26.75 14.65 3.78
C SER A 31 25.62 14.56 4.81
N ASN A 32 24.39 14.30 4.39
CA ASN A 32 23.17 14.21 5.22
C ASN A 32 22.73 12.77 5.50
N ARG A 33 23.67 11.84 5.49
CA ARG A 33 23.40 10.38 5.62
C ARG A 33 22.58 10.04 6.87
N ASP A 34 22.84 10.67 8.00
CA ASP A 34 22.15 10.35 9.27
C ASP A 34 20.67 10.78 9.22
N GLU A 35 20.36 11.87 8.53
CA GLU A 35 18.99 12.30 8.27
C GLU A 35 18.27 11.31 7.34
N ILE A 36 18.94 10.89 6.26
CA ILE A 36 18.40 9.88 5.33
C ILE A 36 18.12 8.56 6.06
N ILE A 37 19.06 8.09 6.87
CA ILE A 37 18.86 6.89 7.68
C ILE A 37 17.64 7.04 8.61
N GLN A 38 17.50 8.17 9.27
CA GLN A 38 16.35 8.39 10.15
C GLN A 38 15.04 8.44 9.37
N LYS A 39 14.97 9.14 8.24
CA LYS A 39 13.80 9.13 7.35
C LYS A 39 13.45 7.69 6.89
N LEU A 40 14.46 6.87 6.59
CA LEU A 40 14.26 5.46 6.25
C LEU A 40 13.76 4.62 7.44
N VAL A 41 14.21 4.88 8.66
CA VAL A 41 13.71 4.19 9.87
C VAL A 41 12.24 4.53 10.10
N ASP A 42 11.89 5.80 9.98
CA ASP A 42 10.55 6.30 10.30
C ASP A 42 9.49 5.92 9.26
N PHE A 43 9.91 5.67 8.01
CA PHE A 43 9.01 5.34 6.91
C PHE A 43 8.50 3.90 7.01
N GLN A 44 7.21 3.73 7.28
CA GLN A 44 6.53 2.44 7.42
C GLN A 44 5.57 2.19 6.27
N VAL A 45 5.41 0.93 5.88
CA VAL A 45 4.50 0.49 4.82
C VAL A 45 3.53 -0.52 5.40
N ALA A 46 2.24 -0.26 5.27
CA ALA A 46 1.20 -1.18 5.72
C ALA A 46 1.13 -2.42 4.81
N ILE A 47 0.88 -3.55 5.42
CA ILE A 47 0.69 -4.83 4.73
C ILE A 47 -0.81 -5.14 4.67
N PRO A 48 -1.37 -5.42 3.48
CA PRO A 48 -2.76 -5.81 3.35
C PRO A 48 -2.98 -7.23 3.85
N SER A 49 -4.02 -7.42 4.63
CA SER A 49 -4.39 -8.73 5.19
C SER A 49 -4.70 -9.78 4.12
N TRP A 50 -5.11 -9.34 2.95
CA TRP A 50 -5.48 -10.21 1.82
C TRP A 50 -4.30 -10.63 0.95
N ALA A 51 -3.12 -10.02 1.11
CA ALA A 51 -1.91 -10.41 0.38
C ALA A 51 -1.03 -11.45 1.11
N LEU A 52 -1.53 -12.14 2.12
CA LEU A 52 -0.76 -13.11 2.91
C LEU A 52 -0.90 -14.57 2.42
N GLY A 53 -1.78 -14.81 1.44
CA GLY A 53 -1.96 -16.10 0.79
C GLY A 53 -1.45 -16.12 -0.65
N ALA A 54 -1.18 -17.31 -1.18
CA ALA A 54 -0.82 -17.50 -2.58
C ALA A 54 -2.07 -17.40 -3.45
N GLY A 55 -2.08 -16.45 -4.37
CA GLY A 55 -3.19 -16.19 -5.27
C GLY A 55 -3.35 -14.70 -5.54
N GLY A 56 -4.27 -14.38 -6.38
CA GLY A 56 -4.65 -13.02 -6.71
C GLY A 56 -6.16 -12.88 -6.77
N THR A 57 -6.64 -11.65 -6.79
CA THR A 57 -8.07 -11.32 -6.83
C THR A 57 -8.77 -11.87 -8.07
N ARG A 58 -8.03 -12.12 -9.17
CA ARG A 58 -8.57 -12.50 -10.48
C ARG A 58 -8.30 -13.92 -10.92
N PHE A 59 -7.35 -14.60 -10.29
CA PHE A 59 -6.87 -15.92 -10.73
C PHE A 59 -7.07 -16.97 -9.65
N GLY A 60 -6.97 -18.25 -10.08
CA GLY A 60 -7.03 -19.36 -9.16
C GLY A 60 -5.92 -19.34 -8.13
N ARG A 61 -6.19 -19.93 -6.98
CA ARG A 61 -5.26 -20.03 -5.87
C ARG A 61 -4.48 -21.32 -5.91
N PHE A 62 -3.20 -21.22 -5.60
CA PHE A 62 -2.32 -22.37 -5.48
C PHE A 62 -1.70 -22.34 -4.09
N SER A 63 -2.29 -23.06 -3.13
CA SER A 63 -1.76 -23.11 -1.77
C SER A 63 -0.33 -23.63 -1.74
N ILE A 64 0.55 -22.92 -1.05
CA ILE A 64 1.92 -23.34 -0.77
C ILE A 64 2.06 -23.96 0.63
N GLY A 65 1.01 -23.93 1.43
CA GLY A 65 0.97 -24.38 2.81
C GLY A 65 1.44 -23.33 3.83
N GLY A 66 0.92 -23.43 5.03
CA GLY A 66 1.26 -22.52 6.13
C GLY A 66 0.67 -21.11 5.99
N GLU A 67 -0.30 -20.91 5.11
CA GLU A 67 -1.01 -19.63 4.95
C GLU A 67 -1.91 -19.36 6.16
N PRO A 68 -2.18 -18.08 6.48
CA PRO A 68 -3.00 -17.72 7.64
C PRO A 68 -4.47 -18.10 7.40
N ARG A 69 -5.11 -18.68 8.44
CA ARG A 69 -6.47 -19.22 8.38
C ARG A 69 -7.51 -18.28 8.99
N ASN A 70 -7.06 -17.30 9.77
CA ASN A 70 -7.89 -16.33 10.50
C ASN A 70 -7.13 -15.02 10.69
N LEU A 71 -7.79 -14.01 11.27
CA LEU A 71 -7.23 -12.68 11.47
C LEU A 71 -6.00 -12.69 12.41
N GLU A 72 -6.02 -13.52 13.45
CA GLU A 72 -4.92 -13.63 14.40
C GLU A 72 -3.65 -14.11 13.71
N GLU A 73 -3.74 -15.14 12.89
CA GLU A 73 -2.61 -15.65 12.09
C GLU A 73 -2.14 -14.63 11.04
N LYS A 74 -3.04 -13.82 10.47
CA LYS A 74 -2.68 -12.72 9.58
C LYS A 74 -1.84 -11.66 10.32
N ILE A 75 -2.25 -11.29 11.53
CA ILE A 75 -1.49 -10.36 12.38
C ILE A 75 -0.12 -10.93 12.75
N GLU A 76 -0.04 -12.23 13.07
CA GLU A 76 1.24 -12.91 13.33
C GLU A 76 2.16 -12.88 12.11
N ASP A 77 1.65 -13.11 10.91
CA ASP A 77 2.44 -13.09 9.67
C ASP A 77 2.97 -11.70 9.36
N VAL A 78 2.16 -10.65 9.53
CA VAL A 78 2.62 -9.26 9.40
C VAL A 78 3.65 -8.92 10.49
N GLY A 79 3.43 -9.41 11.72
CA GLY A 79 4.39 -9.28 12.82
C GLY A 79 5.73 -9.93 12.52
N LEU A 80 5.72 -11.07 11.84
CA LEU A 80 6.93 -11.75 11.36
C LEU A 80 7.66 -10.91 10.29
N LEU A 81 6.93 -10.36 9.31
CA LEU A 81 7.51 -9.44 8.33
C LEU A 81 8.14 -8.22 9.00
N HIS A 82 7.41 -7.61 9.95
CA HIS A 82 7.90 -6.46 10.71
C HIS A 82 9.14 -6.80 11.54
N ALA A 83 9.20 -7.95 12.19
CA ALA A 83 10.38 -8.39 12.93
C ALA A 83 11.63 -8.50 12.04
N LEU A 84 11.47 -8.90 10.77
CA LEU A 84 12.55 -9.01 9.80
C LEU A 84 12.96 -7.68 9.19
N ASN A 85 12.02 -6.85 8.75
CA ASN A 85 12.32 -5.65 7.96
C ASN A 85 12.21 -4.33 8.73
N GLN A 86 11.57 -4.31 9.90
CA GLN A 86 11.31 -3.11 10.72
C GLN A 86 10.66 -1.95 9.94
N SER A 87 9.93 -2.30 8.88
CA SER A 87 9.29 -1.34 7.97
C SER A 87 7.84 -1.68 7.63
N SER A 88 7.31 -2.79 8.21
CA SER A 88 5.93 -3.26 8.02
C SER A 88 5.13 -3.11 9.33
N GLY A 89 5.17 -1.91 9.93
CA GLY A 89 4.60 -1.63 11.26
C GLY A 89 3.08 -1.46 11.29
N ALA A 90 2.36 -1.80 10.21
CA ALA A 90 0.91 -1.70 10.16
C ALA A 90 0.29 -2.81 9.31
N ILE A 91 -0.95 -3.16 9.65
CA ILE A 91 -1.80 -4.07 8.87
C ILE A 91 -3.06 -3.34 8.43
N SER A 92 -3.42 -3.49 7.14
CA SER A 92 -4.68 -3.00 6.57
C SER A 92 -5.69 -4.14 6.47
N LEU A 93 -6.93 -3.90 6.89
CA LEU A 93 -7.96 -4.93 6.95
C LEU A 93 -9.05 -4.70 5.90
N HIS A 94 -9.66 -5.79 5.46
CA HIS A 94 -10.79 -5.77 4.53
C HIS A 94 -12.06 -6.32 5.20
N ILE A 95 -13.09 -5.51 5.33
CA ILE A 95 -14.35 -5.90 5.95
C ILE A 95 -15.36 -6.29 4.85
N PRO A 96 -15.99 -7.47 4.89
CA PRO A 96 -16.21 -8.32 6.10
C PRO A 96 -15.22 -9.48 6.30
N TRP A 97 -14.14 -9.58 5.53
CA TRP A 97 -13.23 -10.74 5.63
C TRP A 97 -12.48 -10.80 6.97
N ASP A 98 -12.20 -9.64 7.57
CA ASP A 98 -11.34 -9.48 8.75
C ASP A 98 -12.09 -8.89 9.94
N ILE A 99 -13.35 -9.29 10.14
CA ILE A 99 -14.10 -8.85 11.33
C ILE A 99 -13.49 -9.49 12.57
N PRO A 100 -12.98 -8.67 13.54
CA PRO A 100 -12.43 -9.21 14.77
C PRO A 100 -13.52 -9.81 15.65
N GLU A 101 -13.29 -10.98 16.23
CA GLU A 101 -14.18 -11.53 17.24
C GLU A 101 -14.23 -10.63 18.48
N ASN A 102 -13.09 -10.06 18.86
CA ASN A 102 -12.96 -9.09 19.93
C ASN A 102 -11.89 -8.05 19.60
N ALA A 103 -12.31 -6.82 19.33
CA ALA A 103 -11.40 -5.74 18.92
C ALA A 103 -10.29 -5.45 19.96
N ASN A 104 -10.54 -5.62 21.26
CA ASN A 104 -9.52 -5.36 22.29
C ASN A 104 -8.43 -6.43 22.29
N SER A 105 -8.79 -7.71 22.20
CA SER A 105 -7.81 -8.80 22.09
C SER A 105 -7.02 -8.71 20.79
N THR A 106 -7.68 -8.35 19.67
CA THR A 106 -7.04 -8.15 18.37
C THR A 106 -6.04 -7.00 18.40
N LYS A 107 -6.39 -5.86 19.04
CA LYS A 107 -5.44 -4.75 19.26
C LYS A 107 -4.26 -5.16 20.14
N ALA A 108 -4.52 -5.91 21.22
CA ALA A 108 -3.46 -6.37 22.09
C ALA A 108 -2.47 -7.30 21.37
N LEU A 109 -2.98 -8.20 20.53
CA LEU A 109 -2.14 -9.07 19.68
C LEU A 109 -1.30 -8.25 18.70
N ALA A 110 -1.91 -7.30 17.96
CA ALA A 110 -1.17 -6.43 17.05
C ALA A 110 -0.05 -5.65 17.76
N ALA A 111 -0.36 -5.08 18.94
CA ALA A 111 0.60 -4.35 19.76
C ALA A 111 1.78 -5.22 20.24
N GLN A 112 1.57 -6.51 20.56
CA GLN A 112 2.65 -7.46 20.90
C GLN A 112 3.65 -7.62 19.75
N HIS A 113 3.19 -7.48 18.52
CA HIS A 113 4.03 -7.52 17.30
C HIS A 113 4.55 -6.14 16.85
N GLY A 114 4.24 -5.07 17.59
CA GLY A 114 4.62 -3.70 17.22
C GLY A 114 3.80 -3.13 16.06
N LEU A 115 2.61 -3.68 15.80
CA LEU A 115 1.77 -3.29 14.67
C LEU A 115 0.66 -2.32 15.09
N LYS A 116 0.28 -1.46 14.14
CA LYS A 116 -0.93 -0.63 14.16
C LYS A 116 -1.91 -1.12 13.10
N PHE A 117 -3.17 -0.68 13.18
CA PHE A 117 -4.12 -0.84 12.09
C PHE A 117 -4.06 0.38 11.18
N ASP A 118 -3.88 0.13 9.88
CA ASP A 118 -3.93 1.12 8.82
C ASP A 118 -5.39 1.32 8.35
N ALA A 119 -5.61 1.81 7.13
CA ALA A 119 -6.92 1.98 6.56
C ALA A 119 -7.75 0.68 6.62
N VAL A 120 -9.03 0.81 6.99
CA VAL A 120 -10.01 -0.26 6.78
C VAL A 120 -10.62 -0.11 5.40
N ASN A 121 -10.82 -1.24 4.69
CA ASN A 121 -11.31 -1.28 3.32
C ASN A 121 -12.72 -1.85 3.28
N SER A 122 -13.62 -1.20 2.53
CA SER A 122 -14.98 -1.68 2.36
C SER A 122 -15.11 -2.64 1.17
N ASN A 123 -16.06 -3.58 1.26
CA ASN A 123 -16.34 -4.55 0.22
C ASN A 123 -17.76 -4.39 -0.31
N THR A 124 -17.91 -3.57 -1.34
CA THR A 124 -19.17 -3.43 -2.10
C THR A 124 -19.00 -3.85 -3.56
N PHE A 125 -17.93 -4.60 -3.86
CA PHE A 125 -17.58 -5.04 -5.20
C PHE A 125 -17.98 -6.49 -5.49
N GLN A 126 -18.48 -7.21 -4.50
CA GLN A 126 -19.02 -8.56 -4.64
C GLN A 126 -20.16 -8.78 -3.66
N ASP A 127 -21.03 -9.73 -3.98
CA ASP A 127 -22.11 -10.12 -3.09
C ASP A 127 -21.56 -10.90 -1.89
N GLN A 128 -22.06 -10.57 -0.70
CA GLN A 128 -21.72 -11.26 0.54
C GLN A 128 -22.82 -12.28 0.90
N SER A 129 -22.45 -13.30 1.67
CA SER A 129 -23.42 -14.25 2.23
C SER A 129 -24.48 -13.51 3.03
N ASN A 130 -25.76 -13.81 2.75
CA ASN A 130 -26.91 -13.23 3.44
C ASN A 130 -27.18 -11.73 3.19
N GLN A 131 -26.53 -11.07 2.24
CA GLN A 131 -26.92 -9.71 1.89
C GLN A 131 -28.27 -9.69 1.15
N ALA A 132 -29.07 -8.64 1.38
CA ALA A 132 -30.42 -8.55 0.86
C ALA A 132 -30.49 -8.21 -0.64
N HIS A 133 -29.54 -7.40 -1.13
CA HIS A 133 -29.53 -6.87 -2.49
C HIS A 133 -28.19 -7.12 -3.16
N SER A 134 -28.20 -7.59 -4.42
CA SER A 134 -26.99 -7.85 -5.19
C SER A 134 -26.34 -6.57 -5.71
N TYR A 135 -25.01 -6.52 -5.69
CA TYR A 135 -24.20 -5.48 -6.32
C TYR A 135 -23.85 -5.75 -7.79
N LYS A 136 -24.50 -6.73 -8.41
CA LYS A 136 -24.23 -7.14 -9.81
C LYS A 136 -24.24 -5.97 -10.81
N PHE A 137 -25.06 -4.94 -10.56
CA PHE A 137 -25.19 -3.75 -11.43
C PHE A 137 -24.61 -2.49 -10.79
N GLY A 138 -23.70 -2.66 -9.84
CA GLY A 138 -23.08 -1.62 -9.08
C GLY A 138 -23.65 -1.49 -7.66
N SER A 139 -22.93 -0.78 -6.84
CA SER A 139 -23.26 -0.52 -5.44
C SER A 139 -23.77 0.91 -5.24
N LEU A 140 -22.91 1.90 -5.08
CA LEU A 140 -23.28 3.30 -4.88
C LEU A 140 -23.89 3.96 -6.13
N GLN A 141 -23.57 3.47 -7.34
CA GLN A 141 -24.18 3.97 -8.59
C GLN A 141 -25.55 3.34 -8.92
N HIS A 142 -25.97 2.30 -8.20
CA HIS A 142 -27.12 1.48 -8.56
C HIS A 142 -28.41 2.31 -8.69
N VAL A 143 -29.26 1.99 -9.68
CA VAL A 143 -30.53 2.71 -9.89
C VAL A 143 -31.51 2.49 -8.75
N ASP A 144 -31.50 1.32 -8.12
CA ASP A 144 -32.31 1.02 -6.95
C ASP A 144 -31.72 1.67 -5.69
N LYS A 145 -32.51 2.51 -5.03
CA LYS A 145 -32.12 3.20 -3.80
C LYS A 145 -31.82 2.24 -2.65
N LEU A 146 -32.46 1.06 -2.60
CA LEU A 146 -32.23 0.08 -1.52
C LEU A 146 -30.85 -0.54 -1.62
N VAL A 147 -30.37 -0.79 -2.85
CA VAL A 147 -28.98 -1.27 -3.07
C VAL A 147 -27.97 -0.21 -2.63
N ARG A 148 -28.17 1.07 -3.03
CA ARG A 148 -27.28 2.16 -2.61
C ARG A 148 -27.26 2.33 -1.09
N LYS A 149 -28.43 2.24 -0.44
CA LYS A 149 -28.54 2.30 1.01
C LYS A 149 -27.76 1.18 1.69
N GLN A 150 -27.90 -0.06 1.22
CA GLN A 150 -27.14 -1.20 1.73
C GLN A 150 -25.62 -0.97 1.62
N ALA A 151 -25.15 -0.40 0.49
CA ALA A 151 -23.73 -0.10 0.30
C ALA A 151 -23.23 1.00 1.24
N VAL A 152 -24.02 2.03 1.49
CA VAL A 152 -23.72 3.09 2.46
C VAL A 152 -23.66 2.52 3.89
N GLU A 153 -24.65 1.72 4.28
CA GLU A 153 -24.72 1.07 5.61
C GLU A 153 -23.50 0.18 5.85
N HIS A 154 -23.07 -0.60 4.83
CA HIS A 154 -21.87 -1.41 4.92
C HIS A 154 -20.61 -0.54 5.17
N ASN A 155 -20.43 0.56 4.43
CA ASN A 155 -19.27 1.45 4.66
C ASN A 155 -19.30 2.06 6.07
N ILE A 156 -20.46 2.41 6.60
CA ILE A 156 -20.61 2.90 7.98
C ILE A 156 -20.28 1.81 9.00
N GLU A 157 -20.61 0.55 8.72
CA GLU A 157 -20.20 -0.59 9.53
C GLU A 157 -18.67 -0.76 9.52
N VAL A 158 -18.04 -0.65 8.36
CA VAL A 158 -16.57 -0.70 8.23
C VAL A 158 -15.90 0.39 9.07
N ILE A 159 -16.42 1.62 9.05
CA ILE A 159 -15.93 2.72 9.91
C ILE A 159 -16.00 2.32 11.40
N LYS A 160 -17.12 1.70 11.85
CA LYS A 160 -17.25 1.27 13.26
C LYS A 160 -16.21 0.22 13.65
N HIS A 161 -15.93 -0.75 12.78
CA HIS A 161 -14.85 -1.72 13.00
C HIS A 161 -13.49 -1.05 13.07
N GLY A 162 -13.22 -0.10 12.17
CA GLY A 162 -11.98 0.67 12.18
C GLY A 162 -11.80 1.49 13.47
N ILE A 163 -12.84 2.18 13.94
CA ILE A 163 -12.81 2.91 15.23
C ILE A 163 -12.47 1.96 16.39
N ALA A 164 -13.11 0.78 16.44
CA ALA A 164 -12.87 -0.20 17.47
C ALA A 164 -11.43 -0.71 17.49
N LEU A 165 -10.78 -0.76 16.31
CA LEU A 165 -9.38 -1.17 16.14
C LEU A 165 -8.38 -0.02 16.23
N SER A 166 -8.85 1.23 16.38
CA SER A 166 -8.00 2.44 16.38
C SER A 166 -7.34 2.73 15.02
N SER A 167 -7.98 2.33 13.92
CA SER A 167 -7.70 2.85 12.59
C SER A 167 -8.21 4.29 12.49
N GLU A 168 -7.66 5.08 11.56
CA GLU A 168 -8.02 6.47 11.34
C GLU A 168 -8.34 6.78 9.87
N SER A 169 -8.58 5.74 9.06
CA SER A 169 -8.90 5.93 7.64
C SER A 169 -9.76 4.82 7.06
N LEU A 170 -10.56 5.20 6.04
CA LEU A 170 -11.40 4.32 5.24
C LEU A 170 -10.95 4.40 3.78
N THR A 171 -10.69 3.26 3.15
CA THR A 171 -10.54 3.16 1.70
C THR A 171 -11.85 2.68 1.08
N VAL A 172 -12.31 3.40 0.06
CA VAL A 172 -13.46 3.06 -0.75
C VAL A 172 -13.00 2.84 -2.19
N TRP A 173 -12.96 1.58 -2.59
CA TRP A 173 -12.84 1.16 -3.97
C TRP A 173 -14.19 0.63 -4.46
N LEU A 174 -14.63 1.05 -5.66
CA LEU A 174 -15.90 0.67 -6.25
C LEU A 174 -15.67 -0.13 -7.53
N SER A 175 -16.28 -1.31 -7.62
CA SER A 175 -16.40 -2.04 -8.89
C SER A 175 -17.49 -1.50 -9.80
N ASP A 176 -18.11 -0.39 -9.41
CA ASP A 176 -19.22 0.27 -10.11
C ASP A 176 -18.79 0.74 -11.50
N GLY A 177 -19.63 0.48 -12.50
CA GLY A 177 -19.34 0.87 -13.88
C GLY A 177 -20.34 0.30 -14.86
N SER A 178 -19.97 0.25 -16.12
CA SER A 178 -20.74 -0.39 -17.18
C SER A 178 -19.88 -1.16 -18.16
N SER A 179 -20.39 -2.29 -18.65
CA SER A 179 -19.71 -3.12 -19.64
C SER A 179 -20.19 -2.84 -21.07
N PHE A 180 -21.26 -2.09 -21.23
CA PHE A 180 -21.85 -1.81 -22.55
C PHE A 180 -22.36 -0.37 -22.66
N PRO A 181 -22.30 0.24 -23.86
CA PRO A 181 -22.94 1.52 -24.14
C PRO A 181 -24.47 1.46 -23.85
N GLY A 182 -24.99 2.48 -23.19
CA GLY A 182 -26.41 2.56 -22.84
C GLY A 182 -26.82 1.88 -21.53
N GLN A 183 -25.90 1.12 -20.90
CA GLN A 183 -26.18 0.50 -19.59
C GLN A 183 -26.40 1.54 -18.50
N LEU A 184 -25.62 2.64 -18.49
CA LEU A 184 -25.67 3.69 -17.49
C LEU A 184 -25.98 5.07 -18.07
N ASN A 185 -26.69 5.87 -17.29
CA ASN A 185 -26.65 7.32 -17.41
C ASN A 185 -25.50 7.87 -16.56
N PHE A 186 -24.38 8.22 -17.16
CA PHE A 186 -23.16 8.63 -16.44
C PHE A 186 -23.37 9.79 -15.48
N ARG A 187 -24.21 10.78 -15.83
CA ARG A 187 -24.50 11.91 -14.94
C ARG A 187 -25.26 11.48 -13.68
N LYS A 188 -26.23 10.57 -13.83
CA LYS A 188 -26.98 10.02 -12.68
C LYS A 188 -26.09 9.11 -11.85
N ALA A 189 -25.28 8.26 -12.49
CA ALA A 189 -24.32 7.39 -11.79
C ALA A 189 -23.35 8.23 -10.94
N PHE A 190 -22.76 9.28 -11.52
CA PHE A 190 -21.92 10.22 -10.78
C PHE A 190 -22.64 10.85 -9.58
N GLN A 191 -23.87 11.31 -9.78
CA GLN A 191 -24.68 11.91 -8.72
C GLN A 191 -24.95 10.90 -7.59
N TYR A 192 -25.36 9.68 -7.93
CA TYR A 192 -25.65 8.64 -6.93
C TYR A 192 -24.39 8.24 -6.13
N VAL A 193 -23.26 8.08 -6.79
CA VAL A 193 -21.98 7.82 -6.10
C VAL A 193 -21.63 8.99 -5.17
N LEU A 194 -21.76 10.23 -5.63
CA LEU A 194 -21.47 11.41 -4.78
C LEU A 194 -22.41 11.49 -3.57
N GLU A 195 -23.70 11.22 -3.74
CA GLU A 195 -24.67 11.18 -2.65
C GLU A 195 -24.28 10.11 -1.62
N GLY A 196 -24.00 8.88 -2.07
CA GLY A 196 -23.58 7.79 -1.19
C GLY A 196 -22.25 8.08 -0.46
N LEU A 197 -21.24 8.57 -1.18
CA LEU A 197 -19.98 8.99 -0.57
C LEU A 197 -20.17 10.13 0.44
N SER A 198 -21.12 11.05 0.20
CA SER A 198 -21.42 12.15 1.14
C SER A 198 -22.04 11.64 2.44
N GLU A 199 -22.90 10.63 2.37
CA GLU A 199 -23.46 10.00 3.56
C GLU A 199 -22.37 9.26 4.37
N ILE A 200 -21.48 8.51 3.68
CA ILE A 200 -20.33 7.83 4.30
C ILE A 200 -19.38 8.85 4.93
N TYR A 201 -19.03 9.91 4.20
CA TYR A 201 -18.16 11.00 4.67
C TYR A 201 -18.68 11.67 5.95
N SER A 202 -20.00 11.84 6.05
CA SER A 202 -20.65 12.42 7.22
C SER A 202 -20.58 11.52 8.46
N ALA A 203 -20.35 10.22 8.29
CA ALA A 203 -20.18 9.26 9.36
C ALA A 203 -18.72 9.14 9.85
N LEU A 204 -17.75 9.76 9.16
CA LEU A 204 -16.35 9.71 9.55
C LEU A 204 -16.08 10.56 10.79
N PRO A 205 -15.31 10.07 11.77
CA PRO A 205 -14.75 10.91 12.84
C PRO A 205 -13.95 12.10 12.27
N ASP A 206 -13.79 13.15 13.06
CA ASP A 206 -13.14 14.40 12.61
C ASP A 206 -11.67 14.21 12.20
N ASN A 207 -10.95 13.31 12.87
CA ASN A 207 -9.55 12.99 12.59
C ASN A 207 -9.35 11.94 11.50
N TRP A 208 -10.43 11.39 10.92
CA TRP A 208 -10.34 10.35 9.91
C TRP A 208 -10.12 10.90 8.50
N LYS A 209 -9.47 10.08 7.67
CA LYS A 209 -9.36 10.29 6.22
C LYS A 209 -10.24 9.28 5.48
N MET A 210 -10.84 9.71 4.38
CA MET A 210 -11.49 8.84 3.40
C MET A 210 -10.70 8.86 2.11
N PHE A 211 -10.26 7.71 1.66
CA PHE A 211 -9.56 7.52 0.42
C PHE A 211 -10.53 7.03 -0.65
N VAL A 212 -10.65 7.78 -1.73
CA VAL A 212 -11.41 7.38 -2.92
C VAL A 212 -10.44 6.80 -3.91
N GLU A 213 -10.45 5.49 -4.05
CA GLU A 213 -9.59 4.77 -4.96
C GLU A 213 -10.22 4.68 -6.34
N TYR A 214 -9.43 4.88 -7.38
CA TYR A 214 -9.87 4.80 -8.77
C TYR A 214 -9.26 3.61 -9.49
N LYS A 215 -9.93 3.14 -10.55
CA LYS A 215 -9.43 2.08 -11.42
C LYS A 215 -9.96 2.29 -12.84
N ALA A 216 -9.07 2.27 -13.83
CA ALA A 216 -9.43 2.62 -15.21
C ALA A 216 -10.30 1.56 -15.90
N PHE A 217 -10.20 0.30 -15.48
CA PHE A 217 -10.90 -0.86 -16.03
C PHE A 217 -11.01 -1.96 -14.97
N GLU A 218 -11.81 -2.99 -15.25
CA GLU A 218 -12.11 -4.10 -14.34
C GLU A 218 -12.84 -3.69 -13.05
N PRO A 219 -13.94 -4.41 -12.77
CA PRO A 219 -14.52 -5.50 -13.57
C PRO A 219 -15.32 -5.05 -14.79
N ASN A 220 -15.51 -3.75 -14.98
CA ASN A 220 -16.21 -3.21 -16.12
C ASN A 220 -15.22 -2.71 -17.18
N PHE A 221 -15.48 -3.03 -18.47
CA PHE A 221 -14.54 -2.78 -19.55
C PHE A 221 -14.98 -1.64 -20.49
N TYR A 222 -16.19 -1.10 -20.32
CA TYR A 222 -16.62 0.08 -21.06
C TYR A 222 -16.39 1.36 -20.27
N SER A 223 -16.77 1.39 -18.98
CA SER A 223 -16.46 2.50 -18.09
C SER A 223 -16.50 2.06 -16.63
N MET A 224 -15.62 2.60 -15.82
CA MET A 224 -15.69 2.56 -14.36
C MET A 224 -16.26 3.88 -13.85
N SER A 225 -17.04 3.84 -12.74
CA SER A 225 -17.65 5.05 -12.17
C SER A 225 -16.65 5.95 -11.44
N VAL A 226 -15.50 5.39 -11.03
CA VAL A 226 -14.33 6.11 -10.57
C VAL A 226 -13.15 5.59 -11.39
N GLY A 227 -13.07 6.03 -12.67
CA GLY A 227 -12.20 5.41 -13.66
C GLY A 227 -10.79 6.01 -13.75
N ASP A 228 -10.57 7.19 -13.20
CA ASP A 228 -9.28 7.85 -13.22
C ASP A 228 -9.07 8.79 -12.03
N TRP A 229 -7.83 9.26 -11.88
CA TRP A 229 -7.46 10.18 -10.82
C TRP A 229 -8.25 11.49 -10.82
N GLY A 230 -8.63 12.00 -11.98
CA GLY A 230 -9.42 13.24 -12.11
C GLY A 230 -10.84 13.08 -11.59
N GLN A 231 -11.47 11.93 -11.82
CA GLN A 231 -12.77 11.61 -11.24
C GLN A 231 -12.68 11.43 -9.73
N SER A 232 -11.69 10.69 -9.23
CA SER A 232 -11.44 10.56 -7.79
C SER A 232 -11.18 11.92 -7.14
N TYR A 233 -10.32 12.76 -7.73
CA TYR A 233 -10.06 14.13 -7.30
C TYR A 233 -11.36 14.97 -7.26
N LEU A 234 -12.22 14.83 -8.27
CA LEU A 234 -13.49 15.55 -8.34
C LEU A 234 -14.42 15.15 -7.18
N TYR A 235 -14.53 13.85 -6.86
CA TYR A 235 -15.27 13.38 -5.69
C TYR A 235 -14.65 13.90 -4.40
N ALA A 236 -13.36 13.71 -4.20
CA ALA A 236 -12.67 14.13 -2.99
C ALA A 236 -12.77 15.65 -2.75
N SER A 237 -12.74 16.46 -3.82
CA SER A 237 -12.88 17.92 -3.73
C SER A 237 -14.31 18.35 -3.37
N LYS A 238 -15.32 17.65 -3.87
CA LYS A 238 -16.73 17.94 -3.57
C LYS A 238 -17.12 17.49 -2.15
N LEU A 239 -16.51 16.45 -1.63
CA LEU A 239 -16.81 15.90 -0.30
C LEU A 239 -16.26 16.77 0.82
N GLY A 240 -15.02 17.28 0.70
CA GLY A 240 -14.43 18.16 1.70
C GLY A 240 -13.02 17.78 2.17
N PRO A 241 -12.53 18.35 3.27
CA PRO A 241 -11.12 18.27 3.67
C PRO A 241 -10.66 16.88 4.12
N LYS A 242 -11.55 15.99 4.57
CA LYS A 242 -11.21 14.63 5.00
C LYS A 242 -11.16 13.62 3.85
N ALA A 243 -11.54 14.01 2.62
CA ALA A 243 -11.55 13.12 1.46
C ALA A 243 -10.36 13.38 0.54
N TYR A 244 -9.73 12.30 0.09
CA TYR A 244 -8.51 12.30 -0.71
C TYR A 244 -8.60 11.27 -1.83
N THR A 245 -7.77 11.44 -2.85
CA THR A 245 -7.51 10.46 -3.90
C THR A 245 -6.45 9.48 -3.41
N LEU A 246 -6.70 8.18 -3.56
CA LEU A 246 -5.72 7.12 -3.36
C LEU A 246 -5.16 6.69 -4.72
N VAL A 247 -3.85 6.59 -4.82
CA VAL A 247 -3.15 6.18 -6.04
C VAL A 247 -2.71 4.73 -5.92
N ASP A 248 -3.36 3.84 -6.64
CA ASP A 248 -2.87 2.49 -6.88
C ASP A 248 -2.04 2.46 -8.18
N LEU A 249 -0.83 1.91 -8.14
CA LEU A 249 0.08 1.96 -9.27
C LEU A 249 -0.39 1.10 -10.46
N GLY A 250 -1.11 0.01 -10.20
CA GLY A 250 -1.68 -0.88 -11.22
C GLY A 250 -2.99 -0.37 -11.83
N HIS A 251 -3.63 0.63 -11.22
CA HIS A 251 -4.94 1.13 -11.64
C HIS A 251 -4.89 2.19 -12.75
N HIS A 252 -3.84 2.18 -13.55
CA HIS A 252 -3.65 3.12 -14.66
C HIS A 252 -3.68 2.43 -16.01
N LEU A 253 -4.07 3.18 -17.03
CA LEU A 253 -3.83 2.73 -18.41
C LEU A 253 -2.32 2.63 -18.67
N PRO A 254 -1.88 1.71 -19.52
CA PRO A 254 -0.47 1.59 -19.87
C PRO A 254 0.13 2.93 -20.31
N ASN A 255 1.35 3.23 -19.83
CA ASN A 255 2.09 4.46 -20.12
C ASN A 255 1.48 5.74 -19.49
N ALA A 256 0.62 5.65 -18.48
CA ALA A 256 0.20 6.82 -17.72
C ALA A 256 1.43 7.45 -17.01
N ASN A 257 1.50 8.78 -17.02
CA ASN A 257 2.53 9.52 -16.28
C ASN A 257 2.07 9.67 -14.82
N ILE A 258 2.38 8.66 -13.99
CA ILE A 258 1.91 8.60 -12.61
C ILE A 258 2.62 9.64 -11.74
N GLU A 259 3.90 9.91 -11.97
CA GLU A 259 4.66 10.94 -11.27
C GLU A 259 4.02 12.33 -11.45
N GLN A 260 3.50 12.65 -12.63
CA GLN A 260 2.77 13.91 -12.87
C GLN A 260 1.44 13.93 -12.13
N ILE A 261 0.71 12.83 -12.09
CA ILE A 261 -0.55 12.69 -11.34
C ILE A 261 -0.29 12.96 -9.84
N VAL A 262 0.76 12.35 -9.30
CA VAL A 262 1.18 12.50 -7.91
C VAL A 262 1.52 13.95 -7.58
N SER A 263 2.32 14.59 -8.44
CA SER A 263 2.71 16.00 -8.30
C SER A 263 1.50 16.93 -8.23
N LEU A 264 0.53 16.74 -9.16
CA LEU A 264 -0.70 17.54 -9.20
C LEU A 264 -1.59 17.31 -7.96
N LEU A 265 -1.78 16.06 -7.54
CA LEU A 265 -2.57 15.74 -6.35
C LEU A 265 -1.93 16.27 -5.07
N LEU A 266 -0.60 16.27 -4.98
CA LEU A 266 0.13 16.92 -3.87
C LEU A 266 -0.09 18.43 -3.89
N MET A 267 0.07 19.09 -5.03
CA MET A 267 -0.14 20.53 -5.20
C MET A 267 -1.55 20.94 -4.72
N GLU A 268 -2.57 20.17 -5.08
CA GLU A 268 -3.97 20.40 -4.70
C GLU A 268 -4.28 20.01 -3.24
N GLY A 269 -3.36 19.33 -2.54
CA GLY A 269 -3.58 18.82 -1.18
C GLY A 269 -4.64 17.71 -1.12
N LYS A 270 -4.71 16.92 -2.19
CA LYS A 270 -5.71 15.84 -2.35
C LYS A 270 -5.09 14.45 -2.56
N LEU A 271 -3.79 14.30 -2.49
CA LEU A 271 -3.15 13.00 -2.39
C LEU A 271 -3.39 12.44 -0.99
N GLY A 272 -3.98 11.26 -0.89
CA GLY A 272 -4.23 10.57 0.39
C GLY A 272 -3.20 9.52 0.71
N GLY A 273 -2.71 8.82 -0.29
CA GLY A 273 -1.76 7.73 -0.12
C GLY A 273 -1.63 6.87 -1.36
N PHE A 274 -1.01 5.71 -1.17
CA PHE A 274 -0.68 4.75 -2.22
C PHE A 274 -1.10 3.34 -1.87
N HIS A 275 -1.48 2.59 -2.92
CA HIS A 275 -1.39 1.15 -3.00
C HIS A 275 -0.24 0.81 -3.94
N PHE A 276 0.86 0.32 -3.38
CA PHE A 276 2.07 -0.02 -4.12
C PHE A 276 1.99 -1.43 -4.69
N ASN A 277 2.22 -1.54 -5.97
CA ASN A 277 2.43 -2.77 -6.72
C ASN A 277 3.28 -2.45 -7.97
N ASP A 278 3.32 -3.33 -8.93
CA ASP A 278 3.83 -3.08 -10.26
C ASP A 278 2.90 -3.74 -11.28
N SER A 279 2.91 -3.24 -12.49
CA SER A 279 2.05 -3.74 -13.55
C SER A 279 2.71 -3.64 -14.93
N LYS A 280 2.26 -4.50 -15.85
CA LYS A 280 2.70 -4.48 -17.24
C LYS A 280 1.54 -4.12 -18.18
N TYR A 281 0.43 -4.80 -18.05
CA TYR A 281 -0.68 -4.69 -18.99
C TYR A 281 -1.97 -4.16 -18.34
N GLY A 282 -2.13 -4.38 -17.06
CA GLY A 282 -3.33 -4.03 -16.33
C GLY A 282 -3.06 -4.00 -14.84
N ASP A 283 -4.09 -4.29 -14.07
CA ASP A 283 -4.01 -4.47 -12.63
C ASP A 283 -3.38 -5.84 -12.33
N ASP A 284 -2.09 -5.93 -12.54
CA ASP A 284 -1.35 -7.19 -12.47
C ASP A 284 -0.90 -7.53 -11.05
N ASP A 285 -0.95 -6.58 -10.13
CA ASP A 285 -0.58 -6.70 -8.71
C ASP A 285 0.79 -7.34 -8.48
N LEU A 286 1.76 -7.03 -9.35
CA LEU A 286 3.09 -7.62 -9.27
C LEU A 286 3.90 -7.04 -8.11
N THR A 287 4.99 -7.74 -7.77
CA THR A 287 5.98 -7.25 -6.79
C THR A 287 6.43 -5.84 -7.14
N VAL A 288 6.39 -4.94 -6.17
CA VAL A 288 6.74 -3.53 -6.34
C VAL A 288 8.12 -3.38 -6.99
N GLY A 289 8.21 -2.55 -8.02
CA GLY A 289 9.47 -2.26 -8.70
C GLY A 289 10.06 -3.42 -9.51
N SER A 290 9.29 -4.49 -9.75
CA SER A 290 9.79 -5.65 -10.50
C SER A 290 9.81 -5.46 -12.00
N ILE A 291 8.98 -4.56 -12.54
CA ILE A 291 8.87 -4.23 -13.97
C ILE A 291 9.35 -2.81 -14.23
N ASN A 292 8.90 -1.83 -13.44
CA ASN A 292 9.12 -0.41 -13.65
C ASN A 292 9.88 0.29 -12.49
N PRO A 293 11.07 -0.18 -12.09
CA PRO A 293 11.77 0.38 -10.94
C PRO A 293 12.17 1.86 -11.13
N TYR A 294 12.41 2.30 -12.37
CA TYR A 294 12.71 3.69 -12.64
C TYR A 294 11.49 4.60 -12.48
N GLN A 295 10.31 4.14 -12.89
CA GLN A 295 9.06 4.88 -12.66
C GLN A 295 8.76 5.01 -11.15
N LEU A 296 8.98 3.96 -10.38
CA LEU A 296 8.86 4.00 -8.93
C LEU A 296 9.78 5.08 -8.32
N PHE A 297 11.03 5.16 -8.76
CA PHE A 297 11.96 6.23 -8.35
C PHE A 297 11.44 7.61 -8.74
N LEU A 298 10.92 7.81 -9.97
CA LEU A 298 10.37 9.10 -10.42
C LEU A 298 9.17 9.53 -9.56
N ILE A 299 8.30 8.60 -9.21
CA ILE A 299 7.17 8.84 -8.29
C ILE A 299 7.69 9.29 -6.92
N PHE A 300 8.68 8.60 -6.35
CA PHE A 300 9.26 8.99 -5.07
C PHE A 300 10.01 10.32 -5.12
N ASN A 301 10.58 10.68 -6.27
CA ASN A 301 11.17 12.03 -6.44
C ASN A 301 10.11 13.12 -6.32
N GLU A 302 8.98 12.98 -7.02
CA GLU A 302 7.87 13.94 -6.89
C GLU A 302 7.28 13.98 -5.46
N LEU A 303 7.23 12.82 -4.79
CA LEU A 303 6.79 12.74 -3.39
C LEU A 303 7.73 13.51 -2.46
N VAL A 304 9.04 13.27 -2.54
CA VAL A 304 10.04 13.94 -1.68
C VAL A 304 10.01 15.43 -1.94
N GLU A 305 10.09 15.87 -3.19
CA GLU A 305 10.09 17.28 -3.58
C GLU A 305 8.78 17.98 -3.16
N GLY A 306 7.62 17.37 -3.46
CA GLY A 306 6.32 17.96 -3.18
C GLY A 306 5.96 17.97 -1.70
N MET A 307 6.31 16.93 -0.94
CA MET A 307 6.07 16.89 0.50
C MET A 307 6.98 17.86 1.26
N ASP A 308 8.27 17.95 0.90
CA ASP A 308 9.20 18.92 1.49
C ASP A 308 8.73 20.37 1.21
N ALA A 309 8.29 20.68 -0.02
CA ALA A 309 7.76 22.01 -0.38
C ALA A 309 6.51 22.39 0.42
N ARG A 310 5.73 21.42 0.90
CA ARG A 310 4.52 21.61 1.71
C ARG A 310 4.77 21.46 3.22
N GLY A 311 5.99 21.14 3.64
CA GLY A 311 6.32 20.89 5.05
C GLY A 311 5.61 19.65 5.62
N MET A 312 5.35 18.65 4.78
CA MET A 312 4.67 17.41 5.17
C MET A 312 5.64 16.42 5.81
N ASN A 313 5.11 15.62 6.73
CA ASN A 313 5.84 14.50 7.31
C ASN A 313 5.75 13.27 6.38
N HIS A 314 6.88 12.84 5.84
CA HIS A 314 6.97 11.73 4.90
C HIS A 314 6.45 10.40 5.48
N ALA A 315 6.53 10.22 6.79
CA ALA A 315 6.12 8.97 7.43
C ALA A 315 4.62 8.88 7.74
N THR A 316 3.94 10.03 7.98
CA THR A 316 2.61 10.04 8.61
C THR A 316 1.52 10.75 7.83
N ASP A 317 1.87 11.66 6.92
CA ASP A 317 0.87 12.51 6.30
C ASP A 317 0.15 11.85 5.12
N LEU A 318 0.75 10.80 4.54
CA LEU A 318 0.14 9.95 3.52
C LEU A 318 -0.03 8.51 4.02
N GLY A 319 -0.98 7.79 3.45
CA GLY A 319 -1.12 6.34 3.62
C GLY A 319 -0.14 5.59 2.71
N TRP A 320 0.60 4.66 3.27
CA TRP A 320 1.58 3.85 2.55
C TRP A 320 1.23 2.38 2.68
N MET A 321 0.64 1.77 1.68
CA MET A 321 0.24 0.37 1.69
C MET A 321 0.70 -0.35 0.42
N ILE A 322 0.96 -1.64 0.52
CA ILE A 322 1.11 -2.53 -0.63
C ILE A 322 -0.28 -3.06 -1.02
N ASP A 323 -0.55 -3.20 -2.31
CA ASP A 323 -1.63 -4.02 -2.83
C ASP A 323 -1.06 -4.94 -3.91
N ALA A 324 -0.77 -6.18 -3.54
CA ALA A 324 -0.07 -7.14 -4.39
C ALA A 324 -0.70 -8.53 -4.31
N SER A 325 -0.51 -9.29 -5.39
CA SER A 325 -0.95 -10.67 -5.54
C SER A 325 0.24 -11.60 -5.73
N HIS A 326 0.12 -12.86 -5.28
CA HIS A 326 1.24 -13.80 -5.23
C HIS A 326 0.87 -15.16 -5.84
N ASN A 327 0.70 -15.23 -7.17
CA ASN A 327 0.22 -16.45 -7.84
C ASN A 327 1.15 -17.66 -7.69
N ILE A 328 2.47 -17.44 -7.73
CA ILE A 328 3.49 -18.51 -7.76
C ILE A 328 4.63 -18.28 -6.77
N LYS A 329 4.60 -17.22 -6.01
CA LYS A 329 5.65 -16.88 -5.04
C LYS A 329 5.20 -17.18 -3.60
N ASP A 330 6.14 -17.32 -2.69
CA ASP A 330 5.86 -17.22 -1.27
C ASP A 330 5.41 -15.79 -0.96
N PRO A 331 4.17 -15.58 -0.47
CA PRO A 331 3.64 -14.24 -0.19
C PRO A 331 4.52 -13.41 0.74
N LEU A 332 5.07 -14.04 1.78
CA LEU A 332 5.89 -13.33 2.77
C LEU A 332 7.24 -12.91 2.18
N GLU A 333 7.88 -13.75 1.36
CA GLU A 333 9.10 -13.36 0.65
C GLU A 333 8.83 -12.24 -0.36
N ASP A 334 7.70 -12.29 -1.08
CA ASP A 334 7.33 -11.29 -2.07
C ASP A 334 7.03 -9.93 -1.41
N LEU A 335 6.34 -9.94 -0.28
CA LEU A 335 6.10 -8.72 0.52
C LEU A 335 7.41 -8.13 1.06
N LEU A 336 8.38 -8.96 1.48
CA LEU A 336 9.72 -8.48 1.86
C LEU A 336 10.43 -7.82 0.67
N GLN A 337 10.32 -8.38 -0.55
CA GLN A 337 10.87 -7.77 -1.77
C GLN A 337 10.21 -6.43 -2.09
N SER A 338 8.89 -6.36 -1.98
CA SER A 338 8.12 -5.14 -2.25
C SER A 338 8.49 -4.01 -1.30
N VAL A 339 8.57 -4.27 0.01
CA VAL A 339 9.01 -3.27 1.00
C VAL A 339 10.45 -2.81 0.73
N GLU A 340 11.35 -3.73 0.36
CA GLU A 340 12.73 -3.39 0.01
C GLU A 340 12.79 -2.45 -1.20
N ALA A 341 12.03 -2.73 -2.27
CA ALA A 341 11.98 -1.89 -3.47
C ALA A 341 11.47 -0.48 -3.16
N ILE A 342 10.42 -0.36 -2.34
CA ILE A 342 9.89 0.93 -1.87
C ILE A 342 10.97 1.72 -1.12
N LYS A 343 11.67 1.10 -0.18
CA LYS A 343 12.74 1.74 0.59
C LYS A 343 13.92 2.17 -0.29
N ILE A 344 14.28 1.36 -1.28
CA ILE A 344 15.34 1.70 -2.25
C ILE A 344 14.91 2.93 -3.07
N ALA A 345 13.72 2.94 -3.64
CA ALA A 345 13.25 4.08 -4.44
C ALA A 345 13.16 5.37 -3.59
N TYR A 346 12.68 5.27 -2.36
CA TYR A 346 12.65 6.38 -1.42
C TYR A 346 14.07 6.88 -1.08
N ALA A 347 15.00 5.99 -0.76
CA ALA A 347 16.40 6.37 -0.48
C ALA A 347 17.08 7.04 -1.69
N GLN A 348 16.84 6.53 -2.90
CA GLN A 348 17.34 7.14 -4.14
C GLN A 348 16.78 8.55 -4.35
N ALA A 349 15.48 8.75 -4.11
CA ALA A 349 14.84 10.06 -4.21
C ALA A 349 15.41 11.08 -3.20
N LEU A 350 15.71 10.64 -1.97
CA LEU A 350 16.36 11.47 -0.95
C LEU A 350 17.80 11.89 -1.32
N LEU A 351 18.43 11.23 -2.29
CA LEU A 351 19.78 11.59 -2.80
C LEU A 351 19.75 12.59 -3.95
N VAL A 352 18.60 12.94 -4.48
CA VAL A 352 18.50 13.94 -5.57
C VAL A 352 18.94 15.29 -5.05
N ASP A 353 19.92 15.90 -5.72
CA ASP A 353 20.32 17.30 -5.44
C ASP A 353 19.24 18.25 -5.99
N ALA A 354 18.21 18.49 -5.16
CA ALA A 354 17.07 19.32 -5.52
C ALA A 354 17.48 20.75 -5.95
N LYS A 355 18.53 21.34 -5.33
CA LYS A 355 19.01 22.67 -5.67
C LYS A 355 19.64 22.72 -7.06
N SER A 356 20.51 21.74 -7.37
CA SER A 356 21.13 21.66 -8.68
C SER A 356 20.10 21.28 -9.77
N LEU A 357 19.13 20.42 -9.44
CA LEU A 357 18.05 20.06 -10.34
C LEU A 357 17.19 21.26 -10.70
N GLU A 358 16.79 22.05 -9.70
CA GLU A 358 15.99 23.25 -9.94
C GLU A 358 16.76 24.32 -10.74
N ALA A 359 18.05 24.51 -10.51
CA ALA A 359 18.90 25.40 -11.32
C ALA A 359 18.96 24.94 -12.79
N ALA A 360 19.09 23.63 -13.03
CA ALA A 360 19.08 23.08 -14.38
C ALA A 360 17.72 23.27 -15.08
N ARG A 361 16.60 23.07 -14.37
CA ARG A 361 15.23 23.33 -14.84
C ARG A 361 15.05 24.80 -15.25
N GLN A 362 15.46 25.74 -14.42
CA GLN A 362 15.34 27.19 -14.67
C GLN A 362 16.17 27.67 -15.84
N SER A 363 17.31 27.02 -16.10
CA SER A 363 18.17 27.34 -17.26
C SER A 363 17.82 26.55 -18.52
N ASN A 364 16.82 25.66 -18.47
CA ASN A 364 16.48 24.69 -19.53
C ASN A 364 17.66 23.78 -19.92
N ASP A 365 18.57 23.50 -18.99
CA ASP A 365 19.63 22.51 -19.17
C ASP A 365 19.08 21.09 -18.95
N VAL A 366 18.38 20.57 -19.96
CA VAL A 366 17.68 19.27 -19.91
C VAL A 366 18.66 18.11 -19.68
N VAL A 367 19.85 18.18 -20.27
CA VAL A 367 20.88 17.14 -20.11
C VAL A 367 21.35 17.09 -18.66
N ARG A 368 21.64 18.26 -18.07
CA ARG A 368 22.08 18.34 -16.67
C ARG A 368 20.99 17.87 -15.71
N ALA A 369 19.73 18.27 -15.91
CA ALA A 369 18.61 17.80 -15.11
C ALA A 369 18.50 16.27 -15.16
N GLN A 370 18.59 15.69 -16.35
CA GLN A 370 18.54 14.24 -16.52
C GLN A 370 19.73 13.52 -15.87
N GLU A 371 20.96 14.07 -15.96
CA GLU A 371 22.14 13.51 -15.29
C GLU A 371 21.96 13.45 -13.77
N ILE A 372 21.45 14.53 -13.13
CA ILE A 372 21.21 14.58 -11.69
C ILE A 372 20.25 13.45 -11.27
N MET A 373 19.12 13.32 -11.98
CA MET A 373 18.14 12.27 -11.71
C MET A 373 18.74 10.87 -11.88
N GLN A 374 19.43 10.63 -12.98
CA GLN A 374 20.03 9.32 -13.26
C GLN A 374 21.18 8.98 -12.30
N GLN A 375 21.95 9.95 -11.84
CA GLN A 375 22.99 9.74 -10.85
C GLN A 375 22.38 9.24 -9.52
N ALA A 376 21.33 9.87 -9.04
CA ALA A 376 20.62 9.44 -7.84
C ALA A 376 20.06 8.01 -8.01
N TYR A 377 19.34 7.75 -9.10
CA TYR A 377 18.77 6.43 -9.40
C TYR A 377 19.83 5.30 -9.48
N ARG A 378 20.99 5.59 -10.08
CA ARG A 378 22.07 4.59 -10.24
C ARG A 378 22.92 4.38 -8.98
N THR A 379 22.73 5.20 -7.95
CA THR A 379 23.45 5.02 -6.69
C THR A 379 22.93 3.78 -5.98
N ASP A 380 23.81 2.85 -5.62
CA ASP A 380 23.45 1.68 -4.83
C ASP A 380 23.19 2.07 -3.38
N VAL A 381 21.92 2.30 -3.05
CA VAL A 381 21.45 2.69 -1.71
C VAL A 381 21.12 1.51 -0.80
N ARG A 382 21.26 0.26 -1.27
CA ARG A 382 20.99 -0.93 -0.46
C ARG A 382 21.73 -0.95 0.89
N PRO A 383 22.99 -0.50 0.97
CA PRO A 383 23.69 -0.39 2.27
C PRO A 383 23.03 0.60 3.23
N LEU A 384 22.45 1.72 2.73
CA LEU A 384 21.71 2.68 3.57
C LEU A 384 20.40 2.08 4.09
N VAL A 385 19.66 1.39 3.23
CA VAL A 385 18.42 0.70 3.61
C VAL A 385 18.70 -0.40 4.64
N ALA A 386 19.77 -1.16 4.46
CA ALA A 386 20.19 -2.20 5.40
C ALA A 386 20.65 -1.61 6.75
N GLU A 387 21.35 -0.47 6.74
CA GLU A 387 21.75 0.23 7.98
C GLU A 387 20.56 0.77 8.75
N ALA A 388 19.59 1.39 8.06
CA ALA A 388 18.34 1.84 8.69
C ALA A 388 17.60 0.68 9.36
N ARG A 389 17.52 -0.44 8.68
CA ARG A 389 16.89 -1.68 9.18
C ARG A 389 17.62 -2.25 10.40
N LEU A 390 18.96 -2.33 10.33
CA LEU A 390 19.79 -2.76 11.46
C LEU A 390 19.61 -1.84 12.66
N LYS A 391 19.62 -0.52 12.45
CA LYS A 391 19.42 0.49 13.50
C LYS A 391 18.06 0.36 14.19
N ALA A 392 17.04 -0.03 13.44
CA ALA A 392 15.70 -0.31 13.96
C ALA A 392 15.58 -1.70 14.62
N GLY A 393 16.61 -2.56 14.55
CA GLY A 393 16.63 -3.91 15.15
C GLY A 393 16.16 -5.03 14.23
N GLY A 394 16.09 -4.79 12.92
CA GLY A 394 15.72 -5.79 11.91
C GLY A 394 16.90 -6.58 11.35
N ALA A 395 16.60 -7.42 10.36
CA ALA A 395 17.60 -8.26 9.71
C ALA A 395 18.36 -7.48 8.63
N LEU A 396 19.68 -7.62 8.57
CA LEU A 396 20.49 -7.08 7.47
C LEU A 396 20.03 -7.60 6.11
N LYS A 397 19.59 -8.86 6.06
CA LYS A 397 19.14 -9.56 4.86
C LYS A 397 17.82 -10.29 5.14
N PRO A 398 16.66 -9.61 5.08
CA PRO A 398 15.38 -10.16 5.53
C PRO A 398 14.99 -11.49 4.88
N ILE A 399 15.11 -11.60 3.54
CA ILE A 399 14.74 -12.80 2.79
C ILE A 399 15.70 -13.96 3.11
N GLU A 400 17.00 -13.71 3.16
CA GLU A 400 17.98 -14.73 3.54
C GLU A 400 17.74 -15.22 4.98
N THR A 401 17.44 -14.29 5.90
CA THR A 401 17.09 -14.60 7.29
C THR A 401 15.81 -15.45 7.37
N TYR A 402 14.76 -15.06 6.64
CA TYR A 402 13.51 -15.82 6.54
C TYR A 402 13.77 -17.27 6.13
N ARG A 403 14.58 -17.47 5.08
CA ARG A 403 14.95 -18.81 4.55
C ARG A 403 15.82 -19.62 5.51
N GLN A 404 16.84 -19.00 6.10
CA GLN A 404 17.74 -19.67 7.05
C GLN A 404 17.01 -20.11 8.32
N LEU A 405 16.02 -19.38 8.76
CA LEU A 405 15.15 -19.74 9.88
C LEU A 405 14.09 -20.77 9.51
N LYS A 406 14.02 -21.22 8.25
CA LYS A 406 13.05 -22.19 7.73
C LYS A 406 11.62 -21.78 8.07
N THR A 407 11.34 -20.50 7.89
CA THR A 407 10.09 -19.89 8.38
C THR A 407 8.87 -20.53 7.71
N ARG A 408 8.86 -20.68 6.37
CA ARG A 408 7.75 -21.33 5.67
C ARG A 408 7.52 -22.78 6.12
N GLU A 409 8.59 -23.56 6.27
CA GLU A 409 8.49 -24.94 6.74
C GLU A 409 7.91 -25.02 8.17
N ASN A 410 8.21 -24.05 9.02
CA ASN A 410 7.67 -24.00 10.37
C ASN A 410 6.17 -23.62 10.35
N LEU A 411 5.76 -22.66 9.51
CA LEU A 411 4.35 -22.31 9.30
C LEU A 411 3.56 -23.51 8.74
N ILE A 412 4.12 -24.27 7.80
CA ILE A 412 3.50 -25.49 7.29
C ILE A 412 3.30 -26.53 8.39
N LYS A 413 4.28 -26.73 9.27
CA LYS A 413 4.16 -27.66 10.40
C LYS A 413 3.07 -27.23 11.38
N GLU A 414 2.90 -25.95 11.59
CA GLU A 414 1.93 -25.38 12.53
C GLU A 414 0.50 -25.33 11.95
N ARG A 415 0.36 -24.91 10.68
CA ARG A 415 -0.94 -24.63 10.05
C ARG A 415 -1.40 -25.69 9.05
N GLY A 416 -0.48 -26.47 8.49
CA GLY A 416 -0.74 -27.54 7.51
C GLY A 416 -0.39 -27.17 6.07
N LEU A 417 -0.44 -28.19 5.18
CA LEU A 417 -0.08 -28.06 3.77
C LEU A 417 -1.22 -27.53 2.87
N LYS A 418 -2.48 -27.65 3.32
CA LYS A 418 -3.67 -27.28 2.54
C LYS A 418 -4.42 -26.16 3.25
N THR A 419 -3.73 -25.09 3.52
CA THR A 419 -4.35 -23.90 4.08
C THR A 419 -4.71 -22.94 2.95
N VAL A 420 -5.82 -22.25 3.11
CA VAL A 420 -6.28 -21.19 2.20
C VAL A 420 -6.46 -19.96 3.04
N ALA A 421 -5.75 -18.89 2.68
CA ALA A 421 -5.95 -17.61 3.34
C ALA A 421 -7.40 -17.15 3.18
N THR A 422 -8.00 -16.66 4.26
CA THR A 422 -9.36 -16.12 4.22
C THR A 422 -9.35 -14.77 3.49
N GLY A 423 -10.38 -14.50 2.73
CA GLY A 423 -10.63 -13.17 2.20
C GLY A 423 -10.50 -13.00 0.69
N LEU A 424 -10.16 -14.01 -0.08
CA LEU A 424 -10.20 -13.92 -1.56
C LEU A 424 -10.71 -15.21 -2.18
#